data_b83000a137e994d468f2d79bfb083e3b
#
_entry.id   b83000a137e994d468f2d79bfb083e3b
#
_cell.length_a   1.000
_cell.length_b   1.000
_cell.length_c   1.000
_cell.angle_alpha   90.00
_cell.angle_beta   90.00
_cell.angle_gamma   90.00
#
_symmetry.space_group_name_H-M   'P 1'
#
loop_
_entity.id
_entity.type
_entity.pdbx_description
1 polymer ?
#
loop_
_entity_poly.entity_id
_entity_poly.type
_entity_poly.pdbx_seq_one_letter_code
_entity_poly.pdbx_strand_id
1 'polypeptide(L)'
;MKICWKWYIIELYEYNLFLGVYKINMKRILKRFGSYLKHVDKILPIICIAITVFDIFLINSMVDNGIINAATARTQRIAAVIGIVGGFIVSLVDYKFLSKWWFTFAPIALILQMLLFVPSLRIKIDDDMAWLQLGRFTLQPSEITKFVFIITLATHISKLGDKINSLPHLLLVGVHGLFPMGLIMIQGDAGSALVFLFIFICMLFMGGLSWKYIVLGLSAVPLIGYVAWNYIMQDHHRKRFLILFDKEMQQEELLDAYLQQYRGTIALGSGQLTGLGFESDNYTYTPFIENDFVFSYIGMTLGFIGCMAVVIALAVLCLKLLSNASGAPDQLGKLMCVGVFAMVFFHSVINIGMVLSVIPVIGIPLPFLSQGGTSMMMMHICMGLVVSTTCHKEKVKHMFYTEKD
;
A
#
# COMPACT_ATOMS: atom_id res chain seq x y z
N MET A 1 5.06 13.20 -49.34
CA MET A 1 4.55 11.85 -49.71
C MET A 1 5.07 10.72 -48.79
N LYS A 2 6.27 10.75 -48.24
CA LYS A 2 6.80 9.72 -47.30
C LYS A 2 6.21 9.74 -45.89
N ILE A 3 5.59 10.84 -45.44
CA ILE A 3 5.01 10.95 -44.09
C ILE A 3 3.59 10.36 -44.04
N CYS A 4 2.81 10.47 -45.10
CA CYS A 4 1.45 9.86 -45.21
C CYS A 4 1.45 8.33 -45.13
N TRP A 5 2.45 7.66 -45.72
CA TRP A 5 2.55 6.19 -45.68
C TRP A 5 2.86 5.63 -44.30
N LYS A 6 3.56 6.39 -43.49
CA LYS A 6 3.92 5.97 -42.11
C LYS A 6 2.70 6.00 -41.18
N TRP A 7 1.80 6.95 -41.36
CA TRP A 7 0.53 7.05 -40.64
C TRP A 7 -0.47 5.97 -41.07
N TYR A 8 -0.54 5.70 -42.36
CA TYR A 8 -1.43 4.66 -42.91
C TYR A 8 -1.01 3.24 -42.47
N ILE A 9 0.29 2.99 -42.32
CA ILE A 9 0.79 1.72 -41.79
C ILE A 9 0.51 1.59 -40.30
N ILE A 10 0.56 2.66 -39.54
CA ILE A 10 0.22 2.69 -38.11
C ILE A 10 -1.30 2.45 -37.93
N GLU A 11 -2.13 3.12 -38.69
CA GLU A 11 -3.58 2.89 -38.69
C GLU A 11 -3.97 1.47 -39.09
N LEU A 12 -3.33 0.91 -40.11
CA LEU A 12 -3.52 -0.51 -40.51
C LEU A 12 -3.02 -1.48 -39.42
N TYR A 13 -2.00 -1.11 -38.68
CA TYR A 13 -1.50 -1.91 -37.55
C TYR A 13 -2.48 -1.87 -36.36
N GLU A 14 -3.05 -0.72 -36.06
CA GLU A 14 -4.09 -0.55 -35.05
C GLU A 14 -5.42 -1.21 -35.46
N TYR A 15 -5.81 -1.11 -36.74
CA TYR A 15 -7.02 -1.75 -37.28
C TYR A 15 -6.95 -3.28 -37.28
N ASN A 16 -5.79 -3.85 -37.54
CA ASN A 16 -5.55 -5.31 -37.43
C ASN A 16 -5.49 -5.79 -35.97
N LEU A 17 -5.14 -4.92 -35.03
CA LEU A 17 -5.22 -5.20 -33.59
C LEU A 17 -6.69 -5.30 -33.13
N PHE A 18 -7.57 -4.47 -33.71
CA PHE A 18 -9.00 -4.43 -33.37
C PHE A 18 -9.80 -5.59 -33.97
N LEU A 19 -9.36 -6.15 -35.09
CA LEU A 19 -10.05 -7.23 -35.81
C LEU A 19 -9.61 -8.66 -35.43
N GLY A 20 -8.77 -8.84 -34.42
CA GLY A 20 -8.46 -10.19 -33.87
C GLY A 20 -7.71 -11.12 -34.84
N VAL A 21 -7.05 -10.62 -35.88
CA VAL A 21 -6.33 -11.42 -36.89
C VAL A 21 -4.87 -11.70 -36.46
N TYR A 22 -4.50 -11.50 -35.21
CA TYR A 22 -3.25 -12.06 -34.69
C TYR A 22 -3.45 -13.56 -34.44
N LYS A 23 -2.96 -14.41 -35.32
CA LYS A 23 -2.71 -15.82 -34.99
C LYS A 23 -1.83 -15.85 -33.75
N ILE A 24 -2.47 -16.06 -32.57
CA ILE A 24 -1.78 -16.19 -31.29
C ILE A 24 -0.80 -17.35 -31.42
N ASN A 25 0.48 -17.06 -31.58
CA ASN A 25 1.49 -18.11 -31.67
C ASN A 25 1.72 -18.68 -30.25
N MET A 26 0.96 -19.71 -29.92
CA MET A 26 0.97 -20.38 -28.61
C MET A 26 2.40 -20.78 -28.19
N LYS A 27 3.24 -21.23 -29.12
CA LYS A 27 4.65 -21.57 -28.86
C LYS A 27 5.44 -20.34 -28.36
N ARG A 28 5.16 -19.15 -28.90
CA ARG A 28 5.82 -17.90 -28.51
C ARG A 28 5.37 -17.45 -27.13
N ILE A 29 4.09 -17.63 -26.81
CA ILE A 29 3.53 -17.35 -25.48
C ILE A 29 4.13 -18.30 -24.45
N LEU A 30 4.12 -19.61 -24.72
CA LEU A 30 4.69 -20.62 -23.82
C LEU A 30 6.19 -20.39 -23.59
N LYS A 31 6.96 -20.01 -24.62
CA LYS A 31 8.38 -19.68 -24.48
C LYS A 31 8.60 -18.43 -23.62
N ARG A 32 7.77 -17.39 -23.79
CA ARG A 32 7.82 -16.18 -22.93
C ARG A 32 7.44 -16.48 -21.50
N PHE A 33 6.41 -17.29 -21.29
CA PHE A 33 5.98 -17.72 -19.96
C PHE A 33 7.04 -18.60 -19.28
N GLY A 34 7.66 -19.53 -20.00
CA GLY A 34 8.78 -20.32 -19.49
C GLY A 34 9.99 -19.45 -19.10
N SER A 35 10.30 -18.41 -19.89
CA SER A 35 11.34 -17.44 -19.57
C SER A 35 10.96 -16.63 -18.30
N TYR A 36 9.71 -16.17 -18.18
CA TYR A 36 9.21 -15.49 -16.99
C TYR A 36 9.39 -16.37 -15.75
N LEU A 37 8.93 -17.62 -15.75
CA LEU A 37 9.04 -18.54 -14.60
C LEU A 37 10.49 -18.82 -14.18
N LYS A 38 11.43 -18.73 -15.14
CA LYS A 38 12.86 -18.93 -14.85
C LYS A 38 13.50 -17.73 -14.13
N HIS A 39 13.06 -16.50 -14.46
CA HIS A 39 13.69 -15.26 -13.96
C HIS A 39 12.87 -14.55 -12.89
N VAL A 40 11.63 -14.97 -12.64
CA VAL A 40 10.76 -14.39 -11.63
C VAL A 40 11.32 -14.60 -10.21
N ASP A 41 11.29 -13.55 -9.41
CA ASP A 41 11.49 -13.66 -7.96
C ASP A 41 10.31 -14.44 -7.36
N LYS A 42 10.55 -15.69 -7.00
CA LYS A 42 9.53 -16.59 -6.44
C LYS A 42 9.33 -16.37 -4.94
N ILE A 43 10.34 -15.87 -4.25
CA ILE A 43 10.32 -15.73 -2.80
C ILE A 43 9.29 -14.69 -2.37
N LEU A 44 9.26 -13.53 -3.03
CA LEU A 44 8.35 -12.45 -2.69
C LEU A 44 6.86 -12.87 -2.79
N PRO A 45 6.35 -13.43 -3.91
CA PRO A 45 4.97 -13.92 -3.98
C PRO A 45 4.66 -15.02 -2.97
N ILE A 46 5.60 -15.94 -2.71
CA ILE A 46 5.40 -17.02 -1.73
C ILE A 46 5.17 -16.45 -0.34
N ILE A 47 5.98 -15.48 0.10
CA ILE A 47 5.82 -14.84 1.41
C ILE A 47 4.44 -14.16 1.50
N CYS A 48 4.05 -13.38 0.46
CA CYS A 48 2.76 -12.68 0.45
C CYS A 48 1.58 -13.66 0.48
N ILE A 49 1.62 -14.73 -0.31
CA ILE A 49 0.57 -15.76 -0.33
C ILE A 49 0.51 -16.49 1.03
N ALA A 50 1.65 -16.81 1.65
CA ALA A 50 1.68 -17.46 2.96
C ALA A 50 1.02 -16.58 4.04
N ILE A 51 1.32 -15.28 4.07
CA ILE A 51 0.69 -14.34 5.01
C ILE A 51 -0.81 -14.24 4.71
N THR A 52 -1.23 -14.18 3.44
CA THR A 52 -2.64 -14.11 3.05
C THR A 52 -3.40 -15.39 3.39
N VAL A 53 -2.79 -16.57 3.25
CA VAL A 53 -3.40 -17.85 3.68
C VAL A 53 -3.60 -17.86 5.20
N PHE A 54 -2.63 -17.32 5.93
CA PHE A 54 -2.77 -17.15 7.38
C PHE A 54 -3.88 -16.17 7.74
N ASP A 55 -4.03 -15.04 7.04
CA ASP A 55 -5.15 -14.11 7.19
C ASP A 55 -6.50 -14.81 6.96
N ILE A 56 -6.63 -15.57 5.88
CA ILE A 56 -7.86 -16.31 5.59
C ILE A 56 -8.19 -17.30 6.71
N PHE A 57 -7.19 -17.93 7.30
CA PHE A 57 -7.37 -18.80 8.47
C PHE A 57 -7.87 -18.02 9.69
N LEU A 58 -7.26 -16.87 10.01
CA LEU A 58 -7.69 -16.00 11.11
C LEU A 58 -9.12 -15.51 10.93
N ILE A 59 -9.45 -15.01 9.75
CA ILE A 59 -10.78 -14.50 9.42
C ILE A 59 -11.85 -15.61 9.53
N ASN A 60 -11.56 -16.85 9.11
CA ASN A 60 -12.48 -17.95 9.27
C ASN A 60 -12.68 -18.30 10.76
N SER A 61 -11.62 -18.34 11.56
CA SER A 61 -11.71 -18.51 13.00
C SER A 61 -12.56 -17.44 13.69
N MET A 62 -12.45 -16.18 13.24
CA MET A 62 -13.32 -15.09 13.74
C MET A 62 -14.80 -15.33 13.39
N VAL A 63 -15.11 -15.94 12.23
CA VAL A 63 -16.48 -16.33 11.87
C VAL A 63 -16.98 -17.46 12.76
N ASP A 64 -16.17 -18.51 12.96
CA ASP A 64 -16.53 -19.68 13.74
C ASP A 64 -16.80 -19.30 15.21
N ASN A 65 -16.08 -18.30 15.72
CA ASN A 65 -16.28 -17.73 17.06
C ASN A 65 -17.38 -16.65 17.14
N GLY A 66 -18.10 -16.38 16.04
CA GLY A 66 -19.18 -15.39 16.00
C GLY A 66 -18.73 -13.92 16.15
N ILE A 67 -17.44 -13.63 16.00
CA ILE A 67 -16.87 -12.28 16.11
C ILE A 67 -17.27 -11.44 14.89
N ILE A 68 -17.20 -12.04 13.69
CA ILE A 68 -17.57 -11.41 12.43
C ILE A 68 -18.56 -12.29 11.65
N ASN A 69 -19.26 -11.68 10.69
CA ASN A 69 -20.19 -12.42 9.85
C ASN A 69 -19.48 -13.11 8.65
N ALA A 70 -20.09 -14.19 8.14
CA ALA A 70 -19.55 -14.94 7.01
C ALA A 70 -19.46 -14.13 5.70
N ALA A 71 -20.23 -13.03 5.56
CA ALA A 71 -20.17 -12.16 4.39
C ALA A 71 -18.84 -11.38 4.37
N THR A 72 -18.36 -10.90 5.52
CA THR A 72 -17.06 -10.25 5.67
C THR A 72 -15.92 -11.17 5.23
N ALA A 73 -15.91 -12.41 5.74
CA ALA A 73 -14.91 -13.41 5.35
C ALA A 73 -14.95 -13.75 3.85
N ARG A 74 -16.15 -13.81 3.26
CA ARG A 74 -16.30 -14.01 1.81
C ARG A 74 -15.70 -12.85 1.02
N THR A 75 -15.96 -11.61 1.42
CA THR A 75 -15.40 -10.42 0.77
C THR A 75 -13.89 -10.44 0.81
N GLN A 76 -13.28 -10.75 1.96
CA GLN A 76 -11.83 -10.85 2.12
C GLN A 76 -11.22 -11.92 1.21
N ARG A 77 -11.82 -13.13 1.16
CA ARG A 77 -11.36 -14.21 0.26
C ARG A 77 -11.42 -13.82 -1.21
N ILE A 78 -12.50 -13.17 -1.65
CA ILE A 78 -12.64 -12.68 -3.02
C ILE A 78 -11.57 -11.62 -3.32
N ALA A 79 -11.37 -10.68 -2.40
CA ALA A 79 -10.35 -9.64 -2.53
C ALA A 79 -8.93 -10.22 -2.62
N ALA A 80 -8.61 -11.23 -1.82
CA ALA A 80 -7.33 -11.94 -1.88
C ALA A 80 -7.11 -12.59 -3.24
N VAL A 81 -8.11 -13.32 -3.77
CA VAL A 81 -8.02 -13.96 -5.09
C VAL A 81 -7.84 -12.92 -6.19
N ILE A 82 -8.65 -11.86 -6.20
CA ILE A 82 -8.55 -10.77 -7.20
C ILE A 82 -7.19 -10.09 -7.08
N GLY A 83 -6.71 -9.84 -5.86
CA GLY A 83 -5.40 -9.24 -5.61
C GLY A 83 -4.25 -10.09 -6.12
N ILE A 84 -4.23 -11.39 -5.80
CA ILE A 84 -3.20 -12.34 -6.27
C ILE A 84 -3.18 -12.42 -7.80
N VAL A 85 -4.35 -12.56 -8.43
CA VAL A 85 -4.48 -12.59 -9.90
C VAL A 85 -4.05 -11.25 -10.50
N GLY A 86 -4.50 -10.12 -9.94
CA GLY A 86 -4.12 -8.78 -10.37
C GLY A 86 -2.61 -8.54 -10.24
N GLY A 87 -2.01 -8.93 -9.12
CA GLY A 87 -0.56 -8.86 -8.91
C GLY A 87 0.21 -9.71 -9.91
N PHE A 88 -0.26 -10.93 -10.18
CA PHE A 88 0.31 -11.78 -11.22
C PHE A 88 0.24 -11.12 -12.60
N ILE A 89 -0.91 -10.54 -12.99
CA ILE A 89 -1.07 -9.82 -14.26
C ILE A 89 -0.10 -8.64 -14.34
N VAL A 90 -0.01 -7.82 -13.30
CA VAL A 90 0.92 -6.67 -13.25
C VAL A 90 2.37 -7.13 -13.35
N SER A 91 2.74 -8.26 -12.76
CA SER A 91 4.10 -8.80 -12.84
C SER A 91 4.52 -9.23 -14.25
N LEU A 92 3.57 -9.55 -15.13
CA LEU A 92 3.81 -9.87 -16.55
C LEU A 92 4.03 -8.62 -17.40
N VAL A 93 3.55 -7.46 -16.93
CA VAL A 93 3.67 -6.18 -17.64
C VAL A 93 5.01 -5.54 -17.28
N ASP A 94 5.74 -5.04 -18.27
CA ASP A 94 6.99 -4.31 -18.05
C ASP A 94 6.72 -3.02 -17.27
N TYR A 95 7.38 -2.84 -16.11
CA TYR A 95 7.24 -1.65 -15.27
C TYR A 95 7.57 -0.35 -16.02
N LYS A 96 8.44 -0.41 -17.06
CA LYS A 96 8.72 0.72 -17.95
C LYS A 96 7.52 1.08 -18.83
N PHE A 97 6.71 0.08 -19.21
CA PHE A 97 5.47 0.33 -19.90
C PHE A 97 4.46 1.02 -18.97
N LEU A 98 4.32 0.53 -17.73
CA LEU A 98 3.44 1.18 -16.73
C LEU A 98 3.86 2.64 -16.49
N SER A 99 5.17 2.91 -16.43
CA SER A 99 5.67 4.27 -16.25
C SER A 99 5.34 5.20 -17.42
N LYS A 100 5.23 4.68 -18.65
CA LYS A 100 4.86 5.49 -19.83
C LYS A 100 3.40 5.95 -19.80
N TRP A 101 2.53 5.20 -19.12
CA TRP A 101 1.10 5.50 -19.01
C TRP A 101 0.74 6.36 -17.78
N TRP A 102 1.73 6.95 -17.13
CA TRP A 102 1.52 7.79 -15.95
C TRP A 102 0.48 8.90 -16.16
N PHE A 103 0.46 9.50 -17.35
CA PHE A 103 -0.47 10.57 -17.75
C PHE A 103 -1.94 10.09 -17.85
N THR A 104 -2.18 8.79 -17.95
CA THR A 104 -3.51 8.19 -17.90
C THR A 104 -3.88 7.78 -16.48
N PHE A 105 -2.94 7.17 -15.76
CA PHE A 105 -3.20 6.67 -14.41
C PHE A 105 -3.40 7.81 -13.39
N ALA A 106 -2.63 8.88 -13.48
CA ALA A 106 -2.73 9.99 -12.53
C ALA A 106 -4.11 10.69 -12.57
N PRO A 107 -4.66 11.08 -13.73
CA PRO A 107 -6.00 11.64 -13.79
C PRO A 107 -7.08 10.67 -13.29
N ILE A 108 -7.00 9.38 -13.62
CA ILE A 108 -7.97 8.39 -13.16
C ILE A 108 -7.96 8.32 -11.64
N ALA A 109 -6.78 8.23 -11.02
CA ALA A 109 -6.67 8.20 -9.57
C ALA A 109 -7.22 9.48 -8.92
N LEU A 110 -6.94 10.65 -9.50
CA LEU A 110 -7.48 11.93 -9.03
C LEU A 110 -9.00 12.00 -9.19
N ILE A 111 -9.56 11.53 -10.31
CA ILE A 111 -11.02 11.46 -10.51
C ILE A 111 -11.64 10.56 -9.44
N LEU A 112 -11.07 9.38 -9.14
CA LEU A 112 -11.56 8.50 -8.08
C LEU A 112 -11.56 9.20 -6.72
N GLN A 113 -10.52 9.99 -6.40
CA GLN A 113 -10.48 10.79 -5.18
C GLN A 113 -11.56 11.89 -5.19
N MET A 114 -11.76 12.58 -6.32
CA MET A 114 -12.78 13.62 -6.44
C MET A 114 -14.21 13.09 -6.30
N LEU A 115 -14.48 11.83 -6.69
CA LEU A 115 -15.79 11.21 -6.51
C LEU A 115 -16.22 11.11 -5.04
N LEU A 116 -15.28 11.12 -4.08
CA LEU A 116 -15.57 11.14 -2.66
C LEU A 116 -16.28 12.42 -2.18
N PHE A 117 -16.17 13.52 -2.94
CA PHE A 117 -16.90 14.76 -2.64
C PHE A 117 -18.37 14.72 -3.12
N VAL A 118 -18.77 13.69 -3.87
CA VAL A 118 -20.14 13.47 -4.30
C VAL A 118 -20.90 12.69 -3.23
N PRO A 119 -21.88 13.30 -2.51
CA PRO A 119 -22.54 12.67 -1.36
C PRO A 119 -23.25 11.37 -1.68
N SER A 120 -23.77 11.18 -2.88
CA SER A 120 -24.51 9.99 -3.30
C SER A 120 -23.62 8.76 -3.57
N LEU A 121 -22.31 8.96 -3.72
CA LEU A 121 -21.36 7.90 -4.05
C LEU A 121 -20.48 7.48 -2.86
N ARG A 122 -20.47 8.29 -1.80
CA ARG A 122 -19.62 8.03 -0.63
C ARG A 122 -20.39 7.40 0.52
N ILE A 123 -19.66 6.60 1.31
CA ILE A 123 -20.09 6.20 2.64
C ILE A 123 -19.30 7.07 3.63
N LYS A 124 -20.00 7.69 4.58
CA LYS A 124 -19.37 8.29 5.76
C LYS A 124 -19.28 7.23 6.83
N ILE A 125 -18.07 7.00 7.33
CA ILE A 125 -17.80 6.22 8.53
C ILE A 125 -17.18 7.21 9.50
N ASP A 126 -17.85 7.50 10.60
CA ASP A 126 -17.57 8.63 11.47
C ASP A 126 -17.60 9.95 10.65
N ASP A 127 -16.54 10.76 10.70
CA ASP A 127 -16.43 11.98 9.90
C ASP A 127 -15.60 11.79 8.61
N ASP A 128 -15.06 10.59 8.37
CA ASP A 128 -14.18 10.32 7.24
C ASP A 128 -14.96 10.05 5.94
N MET A 129 -14.51 10.70 4.86
CA MET A 129 -15.02 10.54 3.52
C MET A 129 -14.06 9.69 2.68
N ALA A 130 -13.71 8.50 3.17
CA ALA A 130 -12.64 7.68 2.58
C ALA A 130 -13.14 6.57 1.65
N TRP A 131 -14.46 6.27 1.65
CA TRP A 131 -15.02 5.10 1.00
C TRP A 131 -16.05 5.45 -0.06
N LEU A 132 -15.91 4.88 -1.27
CA LEU A 132 -16.92 4.90 -2.33
C LEU A 132 -17.78 3.64 -2.24
N GLN A 133 -19.09 3.81 -2.40
CA GLN A 133 -20.05 2.71 -2.54
C GLN A 133 -20.32 2.41 -4.01
N LEU A 134 -19.89 1.27 -4.47
CA LEU A 134 -20.13 0.78 -5.83
C LEU A 134 -21.09 -0.42 -5.78
N GLY A 135 -22.38 -0.13 -5.61
CA GLY A 135 -23.40 -1.16 -5.42
C GLY A 135 -23.22 -1.89 -4.09
N ARG A 136 -22.79 -3.15 -4.15
CA ARG A 136 -22.55 -4.00 -2.94
C ARG A 136 -21.08 -3.97 -2.47
N PHE A 137 -20.20 -3.31 -3.21
CA PHE A 137 -18.78 -3.25 -2.91
C PHE A 137 -18.40 -1.86 -2.40
N THR A 138 -17.50 -1.83 -1.44
CA THR A 138 -16.87 -0.60 -0.98
C THR A 138 -15.45 -0.53 -1.54
N LEU A 139 -15.07 0.63 -2.04
CA LEU A 139 -13.75 0.90 -2.59
C LEU A 139 -13.14 2.07 -1.84
N GLN A 140 -11.89 1.93 -1.41
CA GLN A 140 -11.11 3.03 -0.86
C GLN A 140 -10.19 3.59 -1.94
N PRO A 141 -10.49 4.78 -2.52
CA PRO A 141 -9.69 5.35 -3.59
C PRO A 141 -8.23 5.63 -3.21
N SER A 142 -7.94 5.94 -1.95
CA SER A 142 -6.58 6.18 -1.47
C SER A 142 -5.67 4.95 -1.67
N GLU A 143 -6.20 3.72 -1.56
CA GLU A 143 -5.44 2.49 -1.81
C GLU A 143 -4.96 2.40 -3.27
N ILE A 144 -5.85 2.69 -4.22
CA ILE A 144 -5.50 2.73 -5.65
C ILE A 144 -4.54 3.87 -5.93
N THR A 145 -4.79 5.04 -5.32
CA THR A 145 -3.96 6.22 -5.51
C THR A 145 -2.54 6.01 -5.00
N LYS A 146 -2.31 5.23 -3.92
CA LYS A 146 -0.96 4.86 -3.46
C LYS A 146 -0.16 4.14 -4.54
N PHE A 147 -0.76 3.15 -5.20
CA PHE A 147 -0.12 2.44 -6.31
C PHE A 147 0.26 3.36 -7.47
N VAL A 148 -0.70 4.20 -7.89
CA VAL A 148 -0.49 5.17 -8.97
C VAL A 148 0.56 6.21 -8.57
N PHE A 149 0.53 6.67 -7.33
CA PHE A 149 1.49 7.63 -6.79
C PHE A 149 2.92 7.10 -6.83
N ILE A 150 3.14 5.85 -6.42
CA ILE A 150 4.45 5.20 -6.50
C ILE A 150 4.97 5.20 -7.94
N ILE A 151 4.15 4.83 -8.92
CA ILE A 151 4.54 4.78 -10.34
C ILE A 151 4.85 6.18 -10.87
N THR A 152 3.96 7.13 -10.62
CA THR A 152 4.09 8.50 -11.16
C THR A 152 5.25 9.26 -10.54
N LEU A 153 5.43 9.14 -9.22
CA LEU A 153 6.54 9.75 -8.50
C LEU A 153 7.89 9.13 -8.90
N ALA A 154 7.97 7.79 -9.01
CA ALA A 154 9.16 7.10 -9.50
C ALA A 154 9.53 7.57 -10.91
N THR A 155 8.53 7.72 -11.78
CA THR A 155 8.72 8.23 -13.15
C THR A 155 9.20 9.67 -13.14
N HIS A 156 8.65 10.53 -12.28
CA HIS A 156 9.05 11.93 -12.18
C HIS A 156 10.49 12.05 -11.68
N ILE A 157 10.83 11.42 -10.55
CA ILE A 157 12.17 11.47 -9.95
C ILE A 157 13.22 10.86 -10.89
N SER A 158 12.94 9.70 -11.48
CA SER A 158 13.90 9.03 -12.37
C SER A 158 14.24 9.83 -13.63
N LYS A 159 13.29 10.65 -14.13
CA LYS A 159 13.53 11.55 -15.27
C LYS A 159 14.34 12.80 -14.89
N LEU A 160 14.26 13.23 -13.65
CA LEU A 160 15.01 14.40 -13.17
C LEU A 160 16.49 14.09 -12.96
N GLY A 161 16.83 12.90 -12.47
CA GLY A 161 18.19 12.55 -12.09
C GLY A 161 18.78 13.61 -11.14
N ASP A 162 19.99 14.08 -11.41
CA ASP A 162 20.69 15.07 -10.57
C ASP A 162 19.98 16.43 -10.49
N LYS A 163 19.07 16.73 -11.42
CA LYS A 163 18.28 17.99 -11.43
C LYS A 163 17.29 18.07 -10.27
N ILE A 164 17.01 16.97 -9.57
CA ILE A 164 16.12 16.94 -8.40
C ILE A 164 16.53 17.97 -7.33
N ASN A 165 17.81 18.28 -7.25
CA ASN A 165 18.36 19.22 -6.27
C ASN A 165 18.28 20.69 -6.69
N SER A 166 17.75 21.01 -7.87
CA SER A 166 17.49 22.40 -8.25
C SER A 166 16.12 22.86 -7.72
N LEU A 167 16.04 24.07 -7.22
CA LEU A 167 14.84 24.61 -6.56
C LEU A 167 13.56 24.49 -7.41
N PRO A 168 13.55 24.81 -8.73
CA PRO A 168 12.33 24.67 -9.53
C PRO A 168 11.83 23.24 -9.63
N HIS A 169 12.75 22.27 -9.80
CA HIS A 169 12.37 20.85 -9.89
C HIS A 169 11.94 20.29 -8.52
N LEU A 170 12.59 20.73 -7.44
CA LEU A 170 12.20 20.35 -6.08
C LEU A 170 10.79 20.85 -5.76
N LEU A 171 10.44 22.08 -6.15
CA LEU A 171 9.08 22.61 -6.00
C LEU A 171 8.04 21.80 -6.81
N LEU A 172 8.37 21.43 -8.06
CA LEU A 172 7.48 20.61 -8.88
C LEU A 172 7.28 19.22 -8.29
N VAL A 173 8.33 18.58 -7.78
CA VAL A 173 8.22 17.29 -7.09
C VAL A 173 7.46 17.45 -5.77
N GLY A 174 7.66 18.57 -5.06
CA GLY A 174 6.91 18.93 -3.87
C GLY A 174 5.40 19.02 -4.15
N VAL A 175 5.01 19.75 -5.19
CA VAL A 175 3.60 19.83 -5.61
C VAL A 175 3.06 18.45 -5.98
N HIS A 176 3.81 17.64 -6.73
CA HIS A 176 3.40 16.27 -7.08
C HIS A 176 3.14 15.41 -5.84
N GLY A 177 3.99 15.50 -4.82
CA GLY A 177 3.82 14.74 -3.58
C GLY A 177 2.72 15.28 -2.68
N LEU A 178 2.72 16.58 -2.44
CA LEU A 178 1.83 17.22 -1.47
C LEU A 178 0.38 17.35 -1.96
N PHE A 179 0.15 17.43 -3.28
CA PHE A 179 -1.20 17.60 -3.82
C PHE A 179 -2.14 16.42 -3.49
N PRO A 180 -1.80 15.14 -3.78
CA PRO A 180 -2.66 14.03 -3.39
C PRO A 180 -2.79 13.88 -1.87
N MET A 181 -1.73 14.18 -1.10
CA MET A 181 -1.80 14.17 0.36
C MET A 181 -2.80 15.20 0.89
N GLY A 182 -2.75 16.44 0.40
CA GLY A 182 -3.66 17.51 0.78
C GLY A 182 -5.12 17.15 0.47
N LEU A 183 -5.36 16.52 -0.68
CA LEU A 183 -6.69 16.06 -1.07
C LEU A 183 -7.23 15.00 -0.10
N ILE A 184 -6.40 14.02 0.27
CA ILE A 184 -6.75 12.96 1.20
C ILE A 184 -6.97 13.51 2.62
N MET A 185 -6.16 14.49 3.05
CA MET A 185 -6.35 15.19 4.33
C MET A 185 -7.70 15.91 4.40
N ILE A 186 -8.12 16.58 3.31
CA ILE A 186 -9.43 17.25 3.24
C ILE A 186 -10.58 16.25 3.34
N GLN A 187 -10.36 14.99 2.93
CA GLN A 187 -11.34 13.90 3.02
C GLN A 187 -11.44 13.30 4.44
N GLY A 188 -10.58 13.71 5.37
CA GLY A 188 -10.52 13.18 6.74
C GLY A 188 -9.56 12.01 6.94
N ASP A 189 -9.06 11.37 5.87
CA ASP A 189 -8.19 10.20 5.93
C ASP A 189 -6.73 10.59 6.25
N ALA A 190 -6.51 11.05 7.48
CA ALA A 190 -5.18 11.45 7.96
C ALA A 190 -4.19 10.26 7.96
N GLY A 191 -4.68 9.05 8.22
CA GLY A 191 -3.88 7.83 8.20
C GLY A 191 -3.25 7.59 6.83
N SER A 192 -4.07 7.55 5.78
CA SER A 192 -3.56 7.41 4.42
C SER A 192 -2.62 8.56 4.03
N ALA A 193 -2.92 9.80 4.40
CA ALA A 193 -2.05 10.95 4.10
C ALA A 193 -0.64 10.78 4.69
N LEU A 194 -0.52 10.24 5.91
CA LEU A 194 0.78 9.93 6.52
C LEU A 194 1.53 8.82 5.76
N VAL A 195 0.81 7.82 5.25
CA VAL A 195 1.42 6.78 4.37
C VAL A 195 2.02 7.42 3.13
N PHE A 196 1.27 8.31 2.45
CA PHE A 196 1.77 9.04 1.27
C PHE A 196 3.00 9.88 1.61
N LEU A 197 2.99 10.57 2.75
CA LEU A 197 4.13 11.36 3.20
C LEU A 197 5.38 10.50 3.40
N PHE A 198 5.23 9.35 4.04
CA PHE A 198 6.36 8.45 4.27
C PHE A 198 6.90 7.85 2.96
N ILE A 199 6.01 7.42 2.05
CA ILE A 199 6.40 6.99 0.69
C ILE A 199 7.17 8.11 -0.02
N PHE A 200 6.66 9.34 0.03
CA PHE A 200 7.28 10.51 -0.60
C PHE A 200 8.69 10.76 -0.08
N ILE A 201 8.86 10.80 1.24
CA ILE A 201 10.18 11.02 1.88
C ILE A 201 11.18 9.92 1.49
N CYS A 202 10.77 8.64 1.59
CA CYS A 202 11.64 7.52 1.23
C CYS A 202 12.06 7.57 -0.24
N MET A 203 11.13 7.87 -1.15
CA MET A 203 11.42 7.96 -2.57
C MET A 203 12.30 9.16 -2.93
N LEU A 204 12.14 10.31 -2.28
CA LEU A 204 13.01 11.46 -2.44
C LEU A 204 14.43 11.15 -1.97
N PHE A 205 14.58 10.54 -0.81
CA PHE A 205 15.88 10.12 -0.27
C PHE A 205 16.60 9.19 -1.24
N MET A 206 15.92 8.15 -1.70
CA MET A 206 16.49 7.20 -2.67
C MET A 206 16.65 7.78 -4.07
N GLY A 207 15.94 8.85 -4.39
CA GLY A 207 16.04 9.62 -5.63
C GLY A 207 17.26 10.53 -5.70
N GLY A 208 18.03 10.64 -4.61
CA GLY A 208 19.25 11.45 -4.57
C GLY A 208 19.02 12.90 -4.11
N LEU A 209 17.94 13.13 -3.34
CA LEU A 209 17.72 14.43 -2.71
C LEU A 209 18.89 14.77 -1.79
N SER A 210 19.44 15.97 -1.94
CA SER A 210 20.58 16.45 -1.14
C SER A 210 20.21 16.51 0.35
N TRP A 211 21.14 16.08 1.20
CA TRP A 211 20.99 16.10 2.65
C TRP A 211 20.57 17.47 3.21
N LYS A 212 20.98 18.56 2.56
CA LYS A 212 20.60 19.92 2.93
C LYS A 212 19.07 20.11 2.97
N TYR A 213 18.36 19.60 1.97
CA TYR A 213 16.90 19.70 1.89
C TYR A 213 16.21 18.76 2.87
N ILE A 214 16.81 17.60 3.18
CA ILE A 214 16.31 16.68 4.20
C ILE A 214 16.40 17.34 5.57
N VAL A 215 17.54 17.93 5.92
CA VAL A 215 17.72 18.66 7.19
C VAL A 215 16.77 19.85 7.27
N LEU A 216 16.61 20.61 6.18
CA LEU A 216 15.64 21.71 6.12
C LEU A 216 14.21 21.21 6.34
N GLY A 217 13.81 20.11 5.71
CA GLY A 217 12.49 19.49 5.93
C GLY A 217 12.29 19.04 7.38
N LEU A 218 13.29 18.37 7.96
CA LEU A 218 13.25 17.96 9.37
C LEU A 218 13.17 19.14 10.33
N SER A 219 13.89 20.23 10.06
CA SER A 219 13.82 21.45 10.88
C SER A 219 12.46 22.15 10.80
N ALA A 220 11.70 21.94 9.73
CA ALA A 220 10.35 22.47 9.58
C ALA A 220 9.28 21.65 10.33
N VAL A 221 9.57 20.39 10.71
CA VAL A 221 8.59 19.50 11.37
C VAL A 221 7.96 20.11 12.64
N PRO A 222 8.72 20.73 13.58
CA PRO A 222 8.12 21.35 14.76
C PRO A 222 7.13 22.48 14.41
N LEU A 223 7.47 23.31 13.42
CA LEU A 223 6.61 24.39 12.95
C LEU A 223 5.35 23.83 12.28
N ILE A 224 5.50 22.85 11.41
CA ILE A 224 4.38 22.18 10.74
C ILE A 224 3.49 21.50 11.78
N GLY A 225 4.10 20.82 12.76
CA GLY A 225 3.37 20.20 13.87
C GLY A 225 2.57 21.22 14.70
N TYR A 226 3.17 22.37 15.03
CA TYR A 226 2.48 23.45 15.71
C TYR A 226 1.28 24.00 14.92
N VAL A 227 1.47 24.23 13.62
CA VAL A 227 0.39 24.70 12.75
C VAL A 227 -0.71 23.63 12.59
N ALA A 228 -0.32 22.37 12.38
CA ALA A 228 -1.28 21.27 12.30
C ALA A 228 -2.10 21.14 13.57
N TRP A 229 -1.45 21.17 14.74
CA TRP A 229 -2.11 21.06 16.04
C TRP A 229 -3.12 22.17 16.28
N ASN A 230 -2.78 23.43 16.00
CA ASN A 230 -3.62 24.56 16.36
C ASN A 230 -4.68 24.90 15.31
N TYR A 231 -4.44 24.61 14.02
CA TYR A 231 -5.27 25.12 12.93
C TYR A 231 -5.86 24.05 12.02
N ILE A 232 -5.30 22.81 12.01
CA ILE A 232 -5.71 21.77 11.05
C ILE A 232 -6.39 20.61 11.75
N MET A 233 -5.84 20.15 12.89
CA MET A 233 -6.37 18.98 13.60
C MET A 233 -7.71 19.30 14.27
N GLN A 234 -8.70 18.46 14.01
CA GLN A 234 -9.99 18.48 14.68
C GLN A 234 -9.84 17.98 16.12
N ASP A 235 -10.81 18.32 17.00
CA ASP A 235 -10.72 18.02 18.43
C ASP A 235 -10.63 16.51 18.72
N HIS A 236 -11.32 15.68 17.95
CA HIS A 236 -11.25 14.23 18.11
C HIS A 236 -9.86 13.66 17.77
N HIS A 237 -9.12 14.23 16.78
CA HIS A 237 -7.74 13.83 16.51
C HIS A 237 -6.78 14.24 17.64
N ARG A 238 -6.97 15.46 18.18
CA ARG A 238 -6.16 15.93 19.33
C ARG A 238 -6.41 15.06 20.55
N LYS A 239 -7.68 14.71 20.84
CA LYS A 239 -8.05 13.81 21.93
C LYS A 239 -7.38 12.44 21.79
N ARG A 240 -7.42 11.81 20.61
CA ARG A 240 -6.74 10.53 20.34
C ARG A 240 -5.24 10.57 20.62
N PHE A 241 -4.60 11.74 20.44
CA PHE A 241 -3.19 11.93 20.74
C PHE A 241 -2.95 12.17 22.24
N LEU A 242 -3.72 13.06 22.88
CA LEU A 242 -3.56 13.42 24.28
C LEU A 242 -3.84 12.23 25.21
N ILE A 243 -4.81 11.41 24.90
CA ILE A 243 -5.23 10.27 25.70
C ILE A 243 -4.12 9.23 25.93
N LEU A 244 -3.09 9.19 25.09
CA LEU A 244 -1.92 8.34 25.31
C LEU A 244 -1.09 8.74 26.52
N PHE A 245 -1.15 10.02 26.91
CA PHE A 245 -0.31 10.61 27.94
C PHE A 245 -1.09 11.01 29.20
N ASP A 246 -2.41 11.14 29.09
CA ASP A 246 -3.30 11.61 30.15
C ASP A 246 -4.15 10.48 30.71
N LYS A 247 -3.82 10.02 31.92
CA LYS A 247 -4.53 8.93 32.62
C LYS A 247 -5.94 9.30 33.08
N GLU A 248 -6.17 10.58 33.39
CA GLU A 248 -7.50 11.06 33.80
C GLU A 248 -8.42 11.05 32.58
N MET A 249 -7.95 11.58 31.46
CA MET A 249 -8.66 11.52 30.17
C MET A 249 -8.92 10.07 29.71
N GLN A 250 -8.01 9.13 29.96
CA GLN A 250 -8.22 7.72 29.68
C GLN A 250 -9.43 7.14 30.44
N GLN A 251 -9.68 7.58 31.65
CA GLN A 251 -10.82 7.11 32.45
C GLN A 251 -12.13 7.76 32.01
N GLU A 252 -12.11 9.03 31.63
CA GLU A 252 -13.30 9.75 31.17
C GLU A 252 -13.75 9.31 29.76
N GLU A 253 -12.80 9.05 28.84
CA GLU A 253 -13.06 8.68 27.45
C GLU A 253 -13.06 7.15 27.20
N LEU A 254 -13.18 6.34 28.28
CA LEU A 254 -13.23 4.87 28.18
C LEU A 254 -14.39 4.34 27.32
N LEU A 255 -15.41 5.14 27.07
CA LEU A 255 -16.59 4.77 26.29
C LEU A 255 -16.50 5.19 24.82
N ASP A 256 -15.46 5.89 24.39
CA ASP A 256 -15.37 6.45 23.04
C ASP A 256 -14.04 6.07 22.33
N ALA A 257 -13.19 7.05 22.03
CA ALA A 257 -11.99 6.88 21.18
C ALA A 257 -10.91 5.96 21.80
N TYR A 258 -10.82 5.89 23.14
CA TYR A 258 -9.84 5.07 23.84
C TYR A 258 -10.26 3.60 24.00
N LEU A 259 -11.56 3.31 23.93
CA LEU A 259 -12.10 1.98 24.20
C LEU A 259 -11.50 0.90 23.27
N GLN A 260 -11.32 1.22 22.00
CA GLN A 260 -10.73 0.30 21.02
C GLN A 260 -9.30 -0.07 21.41
N GLN A 261 -8.48 0.95 21.69
CA GLN A 261 -7.07 0.75 22.02
C GLN A 261 -6.90 0.03 23.36
N TYR A 262 -7.67 0.41 24.36
CA TYR A 262 -7.69 -0.22 25.67
C TYR A 262 -8.07 -1.71 25.59
N ARG A 263 -9.19 -2.03 24.93
CA ARG A 263 -9.63 -3.42 24.73
C ARG A 263 -8.65 -4.21 23.86
N GLY A 264 -8.11 -3.58 22.80
CA GLY A 264 -7.09 -4.19 21.97
C GLY A 264 -5.83 -4.58 22.74
N THR A 265 -5.40 -3.73 23.66
CA THR A 265 -4.25 -4.02 24.54
C THR A 265 -4.55 -5.13 25.54
N ILE A 266 -5.77 -5.17 26.11
CA ILE A 266 -6.20 -6.26 27.00
C ILE A 266 -6.25 -7.58 26.21
N ALA A 267 -6.86 -7.57 25.02
CA ALA A 267 -6.94 -8.74 24.15
C ALA A 267 -5.54 -9.27 23.82
N LEU A 268 -4.62 -8.38 23.40
CA LEU A 268 -3.22 -8.74 23.14
C LEU A 268 -2.56 -9.39 24.35
N GLY A 269 -2.69 -8.81 25.54
CA GLY A 269 -2.08 -9.28 26.77
C GLY A 269 -2.70 -10.57 27.31
N SER A 270 -3.98 -10.83 27.06
CA SER A 270 -4.70 -12.01 27.56
C SER A 270 -4.10 -13.33 27.03
N GLY A 271 -3.51 -13.33 25.82
CA GLY A 271 -2.89 -14.52 25.23
C GLY A 271 -1.55 -14.90 25.81
N GLN A 272 -0.92 -14.07 26.64
CA GLN A 272 0.38 -14.36 27.26
C GLN A 272 1.42 -14.89 26.27
N LEU A 273 2.08 -16.04 26.57
CA LEU A 273 3.14 -16.59 25.72
C LEU A 273 2.59 -17.38 24.53
N THR A 274 1.60 -18.26 24.74
CA THR A 274 1.13 -19.25 23.77
C THR A 274 -0.26 -18.99 23.22
N GLY A 275 -0.99 -18.03 23.75
CA GLY A 275 -2.36 -17.71 23.37
C GLY A 275 -3.43 -18.51 24.08
N LEU A 276 -4.68 -18.07 23.93
CA LEU A 276 -5.88 -18.76 24.46
C LEU A 276 -6.34 -19.89 23.53
N GLY A 277 -5.79 -19.94 22.29
CA GLY A 277 -6.27 -20.86 21.25
C GLY A 277 -7.43 -20.26 20.44
N PHE A 278 -7.91 -21.00 19.43
CA PHE A 278 -8.96 -20.57 18.51
C PHE A 278 -10.36 -21.00 18.92
N GLU A 279 -10.53 -21.76 19.99
CA GLU A 279 -11.79 -22.30 20.49
C GLU A 279 -12.07 -21.86 21.94
N SER A 280 -11.55 -20.70 22.35
CA SER A 280 -11.72 -20.22 23.71
C SER A 280 -13.02 -19.45 23.88
N ASP A 281 -13.75 -19.68 24.97
CA ASP A 281 -14.93 -18.88 25.35
C ASP A 281 -14.56 -17.53 26.00
N ASN A 282 -13.28 -17.29 26.25
CA ASN A 282 -12.77 -16.12 26.98
C ASN A 282 -12.20 -15.02 26.07
N TYR A 283 -12.83 -14.79 24.92
CA TYR A 283 -12.39 -13.71 24.03
C TYR A 283 -12.78 -12.33 24.55
N THR A 284 -11.80 -11.42 24.56
CA THR A 284 -12.05 -10.01 24.83
C THR A 284 -12.62 -9.34 23.59
N TYR A 285 -13.86 -8.89 23.64
CA TYR A 285 -14.45 -8.13 22.54
C TYR A 285 -13.68 -6.82 22.34
N THR A 286 -13.18 -6.62 21.12
CA THR A 286 -12.50 -5.39 20.69
C THR A 286 -13.19 -4.90 19.43
N PRO A 287 -13.67 -3.65 19.35
CA PRO A 287 -14.25 -3.11 18.13
C PRO A 287 -13.23 -3.12 17.00
N PHE A 288 -13.68 -3.47 15.78
CA PHE A 288 -12.83 -3.54 14.56
C PHE A 288 -11.60 -4.44 14.69
N ILE A 289 -11.71 -5.51 15.47
CA ILE A 289 -10.61 -6.46 15.71
C ILE A 289 -10.15 -7.14 14.41
N GLU A 290 -11.03 -7.30 13.45
CA GLU A 290 -10.76 -7.84 12.12
C GLU A 290 -10.00 -6.87 11.20
N ASN A 291 -10.11 -5.57 11.44
CA ASN A 291 -9.49 -4.51 10.64
C ASN A 291 -8.16 -4.05 11.29
N ASP A 292 -8.24 -2.96 12.04
CA ASP A 292 -7.06 -2.25 12.54
C ASP A 292 -6.42 -2.93 13.76
N PHE A 293 -7.17 -3.78 14.46
CA PHE A 293 -6.74 -4.49 15.66
C PHE A 293 -6.52 -6.00 15.46
N VAL A 294 -6.32 -6.44 14.21
CA VAL A 294 -6.05 -7.87 13.92
C VAL A 294 -4.82 -8.40 14.67
N PHE A 295 -3.82 -7.56 14.91
CA PHE A 295 -2.65 -7.94 15.70
C PHE A 295 -3.01 -8.26 17.16
N SER A 296 -4.04 -7.60 17.73
CA SER A 296 -4.60 -7.98 19.04
C SER A 296 -5.24 -9.36 19.03
N TYR A 297 -5.96 -9.71 17.96
CA TYR A 297 -6.54 -11.04 17.80
C TYR A 297 -5.45 -12.13 17.72
N ILE A 298 -4.40 -11.86 16.96
CA ILE A 298 -3.24 -12.76 16.87
C ILE A 298 -2.60 -12.96 18.24
N GLY A 299 -2.41 -11.87 18.99
CA GLY A 299 -1.88 -11.94 20.35
C GLY A 299 -2.79 -12.70 21.32
N MET A 300 -4.09 -12.50 21.24
CA MET A 300 -5.07 -13.21 22.06
C MET A 300 -5.10 -14.70 21.75
N THR A 301 -5.09 -15.10 20.48
CA THR A 301 -5.24 -16.49 20.05
C THR A 301 -3.95 -17.29 20.03
N LEU A 302 -2.83 -16.68 19.64
CA LEU A 302 -1.52 -17.33 19.46
C LEU A 302 -0.45 -16.81 20.42
N GLY A 303 -0.78 -15.85 21.26
CA GLY A 303 0.13 -15.27 22.25
C GLY A 303 1.30 -14.50 21.64
N PHE A 304 2.31 -14.28 22.49
CA PHE A 304 3.55 -13.61 22.10
C PHE A 304 4.27 -14.31 20.95
N ILE A 305 4.24 -15.64 20.91
CA ILE A 305 4.88 -16.43 19.84
C ILE A 305 4.24 -16.12 18.48
N GLY A 306 2.90 -16.07 18.40
CA GLY A 306 2.17 -15.71 17.19
C GLY A 306 2.48 -14.28 16.73
N CYS A 307 2.49 -13.32 17.66
CA CYS A 307 2.87 -11.94 17.37
C CYS A 307 4.28 -11.82 16.80
N MET A 308 5.26 -12.50 17.43
CA MET A 308 6.65 -12.49 16.94
C MET A 308 6.79 -13.15 15.57
N ALA A 309 6.06 -14.22 15.29
CA ALA A 309 6.05 -14.85 13.97
C ALA A 309 5.56 -13.88 12.88
N VAL A 310 4.51 -13.11 13.17
CA VAL A 310 4.00 -12.07 12.25
C VAL A 310 5.00 -10.94 12.06
N VAL A 311 5.60 -10.43 13.15
CA VAL A 311 6.63 -9.37 13.07
C VAL A 311 7.82 -9.85 12.22
N ILE A 312 8.29 -11.07 12.43
CA ILE A 312 9.38 -11.65 11.64
C ILE A 312 8.97 -11.81 10.18
N ALA A 313 7.76 -12.28 9.88
CA ALA A 313 7.28 -12.43 8.51
C ALA A 313 7.22 -11.08 7.76
N LEU A 314 6.70 -10.03 8.42
CA LEU A 314 6.66 -8.67 7.86
C LEU A 314 8.06 -8.07 7.71
N ALA A 315 8.97 -8.32 8.66
CA ALA A 315 10.36 -7.88 8.57
C ALA A 315 11.08 -8.57 7.40
N VAL A 316 10.90 -9.87 7.23
CA VAL A 316 11.45 -10.62 6.08
C VAL A 316 10.89 -10.11 4.76
N LEU A 317 9.59 -9.79 4.70
CA LEU A 317 8.96 -9.15 3.53
C LEU A 317 9.62 -7.80 3.21
N CYS A 318 9.79 -6.93 4.21
CA CYS A 318 10.43 -5.63 4.06
C CYS A 318 11.89 -5.75 3.58
N LEU A 319 12.67 -6.65 4.19
CA LEU A 319 14.06 -6.92 3.77
C LEU A 319 14.11 -7.45 2.33
N LYS A 320 13.15 -8.29 1.92
CA LYS A 320 13.05 -8.79 0.57
C LYS A 320 12.74 -7.67 -0.44
N LEU A 321 11.85 -6.74 -0.10
CA LEU A 321 11.55 -5.55 -0.91
C LEU A 321 12.79 -4.66 -1.08
N LEU A 322 13.56 -4.43 -0.02
CA LEU A 322 14.83 -3.68 -0.09
C LEU A 322 15.89 -4.41 -0.93
N SER A 323 15.99 -5.73 -0.80
CA SER A 323 16.85 -6.55 -1.65
C SER A 323 16.48 -6.41 -3.14
N ASN A 324 15.19 -6.41 -3.46
CA ASN A 324 14.71 -6.19 -4.82
C ASN A 324 15.01 -4.77 -5.32
N ALA A 325 14.89 -3.76 -4.44
CA ALA A 325 15.27 -2.37 -4.76
C ALA A 325 16.77 -2.26 -5.08
N SER A 326 17.62 -2.89 -4.26
CA SER A 326 19.07 -2.89 -4.47
C SER A 326 19.48 -3.64 -5.74
N GLY A 327 18.72 -4.66 -6.11
CA GLY A 327 18.93 -5.45 -7.32
C GLY A 327 18.20 -4.93 -8.55
N ALA A 328 17.50 -3.79 -8.49
CA ALA A 328 16.77 -3.23 -9.62
C ALA A 328 17.71 -2.78 -10.76
N PRO A 329 17.29 -2.93 -12.04
CA PRO A 329 18.18 -2.66 -13.17
C PRO A 329 18.43 -1.18 -13.45
N ASP A 330 17.55 -0.31 -12.97
CA ASP A 330 17.62 1.14 -13.17
C ASP A 330 16.97 1.91 -12.01
N GLN A 331 17.15 3.24 -12.02
CA GLN A 331 16.63 4.15 -11.00
C GLN A 331 15.08 4.08 -10.88
N LEU A 332 14.39 3.90 -12.00
CA LEU A 332 12.93 3.81 -12.03
C LEU A 332 12.46 2.58 -11.24
N GLY A 333 13.00 1.40 -11.55
CA GLY A 333 12.66 0.16 -10.86
C GLY A 333 13.04 0.21 -9.37
N LYS A 334 14.21 0.79 -9.05
CA LYS A 334 14.65 1.00 -7.67
C LYS A 334 13.65 1.84 -6.88
N LEU A 335 13.21 2.97 -7.43
CA LEU A 335 12.25 3.87 -6.79
C LEU A 335 10.88 3.21 -6.60
N MET A 336 10.40 2.43 -7.58
CA MET A 336 9.14 1.67 -7.44
C MET A 336 9.21 0.66 -6.29
N CYS A 337 10.31 -0.10 -6.19
CA CYS A 337 10.52 -1.05 -5.10
C CYS A 337 10.58 -0.35 -3.73
N VAL A 338 11.28 0.80 -3.65
CA VAL A 338 11.37 1.60 -2.41
C VAL A 338 10.01 2.18 -2.02
N GLY A 339 9.21 2.64 -2.98
CA GLY A 339 7.86 3.14 -2.71
C GLY A 339 6.95 2.05 -2.11
N VAL A 340 7.00 0.84 -2.67
CA VAL A 340 6.24 -0.31 -2.14
C VAL A 340 6.79 -0.74 -0.77
N PHE A 341 8.12 -0.78 -0.59
CA PHE A 341 8.73 -1.02 0.72
C PHE A 341 8.25 -0.02 1.76
N ALA A 342 8.31 1.28 1.43
CA ALA A 342 7.91 2.34 2.35
C ALA A 342 6.44 2.20 2.77
N MET A 343 5.56 1.87 1.82
CA MET A 343 4.14 1.61 2.10
C MET A 343 3.99 0.45 3.09
N VAL A 344 4.55 -0.73 2.80
CA VAL A 344 4.41 -1.92 3.66
C VAL A 344 5.03 -1.70 5.03
N PHE A 345 6.22 -1.13 5.08
CA PHE A 345 6.93 -0.85 6.33
C PHE A 345 6.13 0.10 7.24
N PHE A 346 5.66 1.22 6.67
CA PHE A 346 4.92 2.21 7.45
C PHE A 346 3.59 1.64 7.98
N HIS A 347 2.82 0.95 7.14
CA HIS A 347 1.61 0.26 7.57
C HIS A 347 1.89 -0.71 8.72
N SER A 348 2.94 -1.53 8.62
CA SER A 348 3.30 -2.52 9.64
C SER A 348 3.68 -1.86 10.96
N VAL A 349 4.57 -0.86 10.93
CA VAL A 349 5.06 -0.18 12.14
C VAL A 349 3.95 0.60 12.84
N ILE A 350 3.14 1.31 12.07
CA ILE A 350 2.07 2.13 12.65
C ILE A 350 0.96 1.25 13.23
N ASN A 351 0.52 0.22 12.52
CA ASN A 351 -0.53 -0.68 13.04
C ASN A 351 -0.08 -1.40 14.32
N ILE A 352 1.10 -2.00 14.31
CA ILE A 352 1.63 -2.68 15.51
C ILE A 352 1.84 -1.67 16.65
N GLY A 353 2.40 -0.50 16.36
CA GLY A 353 2.60 0.56 17.36
C GLY A 353 1.30 1.08 17.97
N MET A 354 0.23 1.17 17.17
CA MET A 354 -1.11 1.53 17.60
C MET A 354 -1.70 0.47 18.56
N VAL A 355 -1.60 -0.81 18.21
CA VAL A 355 -2.07 -1.92 19.03
C VAL A 355 -1.29 -2.01 20.35
N LEU A 356 0.01 -1.69 20.34
CA LEU A 356 0.86 -1.61 21.53
C LEU A 356 0.66 -0.33 22.36
N SER A 357 -0.29 0.54 21.98
CA SER A 357 -0.55 1.83 22.65
C SER A 357 0.65 2.79 22.71
N VAL A 358 1.59 2.66 21.76
CA VAL A 358 2.73 3.56 21.58
C VAL A 358 2.37 4.72 20.63
N ILE A 359 1.43 4.47 19.73
CA ILE A 359 0.94 5.40 18.70
C ILE A 359 -0.58 5.52 18.86
N PRO A 360 -1.17 6.73 18.64
CA PRO A 360 -2.62 6.89 18.70
C PRO A 360 -3.33 6.07 17.61
N VAL A 361 -4.62 5.82 17.80
CA VAL A 361 -5.44 5.13 16.79
C VAL A 361 -5.57 6.01 15.54
N ILE A 362 -5.04 5.52 14.42
CA ILE A 362 -4.99 6.26 13.15
C ILE A 362 -5.79 5.52 12.05
N GLY A 363 -6.19 4.26 12.27
CA GLY A 363 -6.98 3.50 11.30
C GLY A 363 -6.16 3.00 10.10
N ILE A 364 -4.94 2.54 10.32
CA ILE A 364 -4.07 1.99 9.25
C ILE A 364 -4.05 0.46 9.36
N PRO A 365 -4.47 -0.28 8.29
CA PRO A 365 -4.52 -1.73 8.33
C PRO A 365 -3.13 -2.38 8.30
N LEU A 366 -3.00 -3.56 8.92
CA LEU A 366 -1.79 -4.39 8.87
C LEU A 366 -1.70 -5.09 7.50
N PRO A 367 -0.58 -4.95 6.76
CA PRO A 367 -0.46 -5.49 5.41
C PRO A 367 -0.75 -6.99 5.32
N PHE A 368 -1.61 -7.40 4.40
CA PHE A 368 -2.04 -8.78 4.12
C PHE A 368 -2.78 -9.50 5.26
N LEU A 369 -3.00 -8.87 6.41
CA LEU A 369 -3.59 -9.49 7.60
C LEU A 369 -4.87 -8.81 8.07
N SER A 370 -5.03 -7.53 7.80
CA SER A 370 -6.26 -6.82 8.15
C SER A 370 -7.37 -7.07 7.13
N GLN A 371 -8.59 -7.19 7.62
CA GLN A 371 -9.77 -7.21 6.77
C GLN A 371 -9.90 -5.85 6.08
N GLY A 372 -9.84 -5.86 4.75
CA GLY A 372 -9.94 -4.67 3.93
C GLY A 372 -9.84 -5.03 2.45
N GLY A 373 -10.99 -5.18 1.78
CA GLY A 373 -11.02 -5.69 0.41
C GLY A 373 -10.13 -4.93 -0.54
N THR A 374 -10.19 -3.60 -0.56
CA THR A 374 -9.35 -2.77 -1.44
C THR A 374 -7.88 -2.82 -1.05
N SER A 375 -7.57 -2.77 0.24
CA SER A 375 -6.19 -2.82 0.75
C SER A 375 -5.53 -4.16 0.40
N MET A 376 -6.20 -5.29 0.67
CA MET A 376 -5.72 -6.63 0.31
C MET A 376 -5.41 -6.75 -1.19
N MET A 377 -6.32 -6.29 -2.06
CA MET A 377 -6.12 -6.31 -3.51
C MET A 377 -4.90 -5.48 -3.91
N MET A 378 -4.81 -4.24 -3.41
CA MET A 378 -3.76 -3.31 -3.83
C MET A 378 -2.38 -3.71 -3.30
N MET A 379 -2.31 -4.32 -2.11
CA MET A 379 -1.05 -4.87 -1.59
C MET A 379 -0.48 -5.94 -2.55
N HIS A 380 -1.30 -6.90 -3.01
CA HIS A 380 -0.85 -7.89 -3.99
C HIS A 380 -0.47 -7.28 -5.34
N ILE A 381 -1.22 -6.29 -5.82
CA ILE A 381 -0.94 -5.58 -7.07
C ILE A 381 0.40 -4.84 -6.97
N CYS A 382 0.68 -4.19 -5.83
CA CYS A 382 1.98 -3.54 -5.56
C CYS A 382 3.14 -4.56 -5.53
N MET A 383 2.92 -5.76 -4.98
CA MET A 383 3.93 -6.83 -5.05
C MET A 383 4.18 -7.26 -6.50
N GLY A 384 3.13 -7.34 -7.33
CA GLY A 384 3.25 -7.59 -8.77
C GLY A 384 4.13 -6.56 -9.48
N LEU A 385 4.04 -5.27 -9.10
CA LEU A 385 4.91 -4.21 -9.61
C LEU A 385 6.39 -4.48 -9.26
N VAL A 386 6.69 -4.86 -8.01
CA VAL A 386 8.06 -5.20 -7.60
C VAL A 386 8.58 -6.43 -8.35
N VAL A 387 7.75 -7.45 -8.52
CA VAL A 387 8.12 -8.65 -9.31
C VAL A 387 8.41 -8.27 -10.76
N SER A 388 7.62 -7.35 -11.35
CA SER A 388 7.87 -6.84 -12.71
C SER A 388 9.27 -6.24 -12.86
N THR A 389 9.76 -5.47 -11.87
CA THR A 389 11.10 -4.88 -11.94
C THR A 389 12.21 -5.93 -11.95
N THR A 390 12.00 -7.07 -11.30
CA THR A 390 12.99 -8.15 -11.26
C THR A 390 12.96 -9.03 -12.52
N CYS A 391 11.78 -9.26 -13.10
CA CYS A 391 11.62 -10.10 -14.29
C CYS A 391 12.19 -9.47 -15.56
N HIS A 392 12.23 -8.15 -15.65
CA HIS A 392 12.63 -7.43 -16.86
C HIS A 392 14.09 -6.93 -16.85
N LYS A 393 14.93 -7.47 -15.94
CA LYS A 393 16.36 -7.14 -15.81
C LYS A 393 17.18 -7.44 -17.06
N GLU A 394 16.92 -8.55 -17.75
CA GLU A 394 17.77 -9.02 -18.86
C GLU A 394 17.72 -8.15 -20.12
N LYS A 395 16.59 -7.47 -20.39
CA LYS A 395 16.50 -6.58 -21.55
C LYS A 395 17.48 -5.42 -21.52
N VAL A 396 17.95 -5.01 -20.35
CA VAL A 396 18.92 -3.92 -20.20
C VAL A 396 20.35 -4.42 -20.40
N LYS A 397 20.67 -5.64 -19.98
CA LYS A 397 22.00 -6.23 -20.22
C LYS A 397 22.31 -6.41 -21.71
N HIS A 398 21.34 -6.88 -22.50
CA HIS A 398 21.52 -7.05 -23.95
C HIS A 398 21.59 -5.74 -24.73
N MET A 399 21.15 -4.60 -24.16
CA MET A 399 21.19 -3.31 -24.85
C MET A 399 22.56 -2.59 -24.68
N PHE A 400 23.36 -3.02 -23.70
CA PHE A 400 24.69 -2.42 -23.43
C PHE A 400 25.86 -3.33 -23.81
N TYR A 401 25.60 -4.59 -24.14
CA TYR A 401 26.60 -5.49 -24.73
C TYR A 401 26.30 -5.64 -26.22
N THR A 402 26.70 -4.65 -27.02
CA THR A 402 27.06 -4.91 -28.39
C THR A 402 28.43 -5.60 -28.32
N GLU A 403 28.44 -6.91 -28.60
CA GLU A 403 29.67 -7.59 -28.94
C GLU A 403 30.37 -6.79 -30.04
N LYS A 404 31.52 -6.22 -29.69
CA LYS A 404 32.54 -5.90 -30.64
C LYS A 404 33.25 -7.23 -30.90
N ASP A 405 32.95 -7.85 -32.01
CA ASP A 405 33.85 -8.69 -32.80
C ASP A 405 34.10 -8.02 -34.12
#